data_4094798f21960cdcc9daa3592a64b2e7
#
_entry.id   4094798f21960cdcc9daa3592a64b2e7
#
_cell.length_a   1.000
_cell.length_b   1.000
_cell.length_c   1.000
_cell.angle_alpha   90.00
_cell.angle_beta   90.00
_cell.angle_gamma   90.00
#
_symmetry.space_group_name_H-M   'P 1'
#
loop_
_entity.id
_entity.type
_entity.pdbx_description
1 polymer ?
#
loop_
_entity_poly.entity_id
_entity_poly.type
_entity_poly.pdbx_seq_one_letter_code
_entity_poly.pdbx_strand_id
1 'polypeptide(L)'
;KIDPRAKNPDSLKWVYKYNYIKNHYWDNFNFARAGLIRTPVFQEKLNTYFKNMILQMPDSLIGPMIQLIEKAKKNTEVNHYIFLYLLNESNQSQIMGMDKDFVLLSEKYVLQDPKTWLDTAVVSKIRERVNAIKPNLIGNIAPELKLQDSEGNYYSLRQMNAKFTLLYFWEPDCSHCQKTTPILYKDLYQVLKSKGIEIYAVLTQNNKEKWMKAIQEYNIQAWTNVWDPNYSSNFRKLYDVTSTPIIYILDKNKRIVAKRLDVDSSLKFLQAQPEMK
;
A
#
# COMPACT_ATOMS: atom_id res chain seq x y z
N LYS A 1 5.80 -16.69 16.94
CA LYS A 1 6.25 -18.08 16.69
C LYS A 1 7.68 -17.98 16.15
N ILE A 2 8.66 -18.65 16.78
CA ILE A 2 10.03 -18.76 16.28
C ILE A 2 9.96 -19.50 14.95
N ASP A 3 10.62 -18.99 13.91
CA ASP A 3 10.72 -19.72 12.64
C ASP A 3 11.39 -21.07 12.91
N PRO A 4 10.70 -22.20 12.71
CA PRO A 4 11.28 -23.53 12.99
C PRO A 4 12.48 -23.86 12.10
N ARG A 5 12.79 -23.01 11.10
CA ARG A 5 13.96 -23.12 10.23
C ARG A 5 15.21 -22.42 10.79
N ALA A 6 15.07 -21.66 11.87
CA ALA A 6 16.19 -20.99 12.54
C ALA A 6 17.07 -22.01 13.28
N LYS A 7 17.85 -22.79 12.53
CA LYS A 7 18.79 -23.79 13.09
C LYS A 7 20.10 -23.15 13.60
N ASN A 8 20.31 -21.85 13.37
CA ASN A 8 21.54 -21.17 13.77
C ASN A 8 21.38 -20.54 15.17
N PRO A 9 22.28 -20.82 16.13
CA PRO A 9 22.28 -20.23 17.47
C PRO A 9 22.26 -18.69 17.48
N ASP A 10 22.88 -18.05 16.49
CA ASP A 10 22.91 -16.58 16.38
C ASP A 10 21.56 -15.99 15.96
N SER A 11 20.81 -16.66 15.10
CA SER A 11 19.46 -16.23 14.76
C SER A 11 18.49 -16.37 15.93
N LEU A 12 18.64 -17.39 16.78
CA LEU A 12 17.85 -17.54 18.01
C LEU A 12 18.17 -16.45 19.04
N LYS A 13 19.45 -16.10 19.20
CA LYS A 13 19.87 -14.98 20.07
C LYS A 13 19.30 -13.65 19.57
N TRP A 14 19.31 -13.43 18.24
CA TRP A 14 18.76 -12.23 17.65
C TRP A 14 17.24 -12.13 17.90
N VAL A 15 16.49 -13.20 17.66
CA VAL A 15 15.04 -13.27 17.90
C VAL A 15 14.72 -13.00 19.37
N TYR A 16 15.47 -13.60 20.29
CA TYR A 16 15.31 -13.34 21.72
C TYR A 16 15.54 -11.87 22.07
N LYS A 17 16.66 -11.29 21.62
CA LYS A 17 17.01 -9.88 21.85
C LYS A 17 15.96 -8.95 21.27
N TYR A 18 15.51 -9.21 20.05
CA TYR A 18 14.45 -8.45 19.40
C TYR A 18 13.14 -8.46 20.20
N ASN A 19 12.68 -9.64 20.60
CA ASN A 19 11.47 -9.78 21.38
C ASN A 19 11.59 -9.13 22.77
N TYR A 20 12.75 -9.26 23.40
CA TYR A 20 13.03 -8.62 24.69
C TYR A 20 12.91 -7.09 24.55
N ILE A 21 13.62 -6.48 23.61
CA ILE A 21 13.58 -5.03 23.39
C ILE A 21 12.14 -4.59 23.05
N LYS A 22 11.49 -5.27 22.12
CA LYS A 22 10.10 -4.98 21.70
C LYS A 22 9.14 -4.94 22.90
N ASN A 23 9.26 -5.87 23.83
CA ASN A 23 8.34 -6.00 24.96
C ASN A 23 8.67 -5.07 26.12
N HIS A 24 9.98 -4.73 26.31
CA HIS A 24 10.46 -4.01 27.50
C HIS A 24 10.83 -2.54 27.24
N TYR A 25 10.75 -2.07 26.00
CA TYR A 25 11.14 -0.70 25.64
C TYR A 25 10.39 0.38 26.43
N TRP A 26 9.16 0.09 26.82
CA TRP A 26 8.26 1.01 27.51
C TRP A 26 8.13 0.77 29.02
N ASP A 27 8.87 -0.16 29.62
CA ASP A 27 8.67 -0.56 31.02
C ASP A 27 8.86 0.59 32.02
N ASN A 28 9.83 1.46 31.80
CA ASN A 28 10.10 2.61 32.66
C ASN A 28 9.46 3.90 32.20
N PHE A 29 8.46 3.82 31.31
CA PHE A 29 7.78 4.99 30.77
C PHE A 29 6.44 5.21 31.47
N ASN A 30 6.26 6.41 32.09
CA ASN A 30 5.03 6.74 32.81
C ASN A 30 4.01 7.42 31.88
N PHE A 31 3.10 6.65 31.30
CA PHE A 31 2.02 7.14 30.43
C PHE A 31 0.98 8.02 31.16
N ALA A 32 0.98 8.11 32.48
CA ALA A 32 0.06 9.00 33.22
C ALA A 32 0.52 10.48 33.21
N ARG A 33 1.75 10.77 32.77
CA ARG A 33 2.31 12.15 32.77
C ARG A 33 2.08 12.84 31.42
N ALA A 34 1.03 13.66 31.31
CA ALA A 34 0.71 14.43 30.11
C ALA A 34 1.85 15.39 29.68
N GLY A 35 2.65 15.94 30.61
CA GLY A 35 3.74 16.84 30.25
C GLY A 35 4.80 16.26 29.33
N LEU A 36 4.91 14.92 29.25
CA LEU A 36 5.89 14.25 28.41
C LEU A 36 5.65 14.45 26.91
N ILE A 37 4.39 14.55 26.46
CA ILE A 37 4.06 14.75 25.03
C ILE A 37 4.49 16.14 24.51
N ARG A 38 4.78 17.08 25.41
CA ARG A 38 5.26 18.43 25.09
C ARG A 38 6.78 18.51 25.01
N THR A 39 7.46 17.36 25.12
CA THR A 39 8.92 17.28 25.05
C THR A 39 9.35 16.60 23.74
N PRO A 40 10.45 17.02 23.10
CA PRO A 40 11.00 16.32 21.93
C PRO A 40 11.42 14.89 22.24
N VAL A 41 11.78 14.59 23.50
CA VAL A 41 12.20 13.26 23.95
C VAL A 41 11.13 12.19 23.70
N PHE A 42 9.84 12.53 23.89
CA PHE A 42 8.77 11.56 23.67
C PHE A 42 8.59 11.23 22.19
N GLN A 43 8.61 12.26 21.33
CA GLN A 43 8.54 12.08 19.88
C GLN A 43 9.71 11.24 19.35
N GLU A 44 10.93 11.51 19.81
CA GLU A 44 12.12 10.74 19.45
C GLU A 44 12.02 9.28 19.92
N LYS A 45 11.47 9.07 21.13
CA LYS A 45 11.26 7.72 21.68
C LYS A 45 10.25 6.93 20.84
N LEU A 46 9.16 7.55 20.38
CA LEU A 46 8.18 6.93 19.44
C LEU A 46 8.85 6.60 18.11
N ASN A 47 9.56 7.56 17.51
CA ASN A 47 10.28 7.35 16.26
C ASN A 47 11.30 6.20 16.36
N THR A 48 12.10 6.20 17.42
CA THR A 48 13.11 5.15 17.65
C THR A 48 12.46 3.77 17.76
N TYR A 49 11.37 3.67 18.53
CA TYR A 49 10.67 2.39 18.68
C TYR A 49 10.07 1.89 17.36
N PHE A 50 9.24 2.71 16.72
CA PHE A 50 8.49 2.27 15.54
C PHE A 50 9.31 2.24 14.24
N LYS A 51 10.32 3.12 14.08
CA LYS A 51 11.12 3.19 12.85
C LYS A 51 12.41 2.36 12.90
N ASN A 52 13.01 2.20 14.09
CA ASN A 52 14.34 1.59 14.20
C ASN A 52 14.33 0.24 14.94
N MET A 53 13.39 0.00 15.85
CA MET A 53 13.42 -1.21 16.68
C MET A 53 12.41 -2.27 16.27
N ILE A 54 11.29 -1.88 15.65
CA ILE A 54 10.32 -2.84 15.15
C ILE A 54 10.59 -3.13 13.67
N LEU A 55 10.46 -4.40 13.26
CA LEU A 55 10.56 -4.79 11.87
C LEU A 55 9.54 -4.01 11.04
N GLN A 56 10.01 -3.38 9.96
CA GLN A 56 9.21 -2.53 9.08
C GLN A 56 8.33 -3.38 8.16
N MET A 57 7.40 -4.10 8.75
CA MET A 57 6.41 -4.94 8.09
C MET A 57 5.05 -4.74 8.77
N PRO A 58 3.94 -4.66 8.03
CA PRO A 58 2.60 -4.40 8.58
C PRO A 58 2.24 -5.35 9.75
N ASP A 59 2.39 -6.65 9.53
CA ASP A 59 2.06 -7.65 10.57
C ASP A 59 2.95 -7.57 11.83
N SER A 60 4.12 -6.91 11.73
CA SER A 60 5.01 -6.70 12.87
C SER A 60 4.69 -5.42 13.65
N LEU A 61 4.13 -4.41 12.99
CA LEU A 61 3.89 -3.07 13.53
C LEU A 61 2.53 -2.94 14.22
N ILE A 62 1.47 -3.51 13.66
CA ILE A 62 0.11 -3.33 14.16
C ILE A 62 -0.07 -3.78 15.63
N GLY A 63 0.52 -4.91 16.02
CA GLY A 63 0.46 -5.41 17.40
C GLY A 63 1.04 -4.42 18.41
N PRO A 64 2.31 -3.98 18.26
CA PRO A 64 2.92 -2.93 19.07
C PRO A 64 2.14 -1.60 19.07
N MET A 65 1.58 -1.18 17.94
CA MET A 65 0.75 0.03 17.86
C MET A 65 -0.47 -0.07 18.79
N ILE A 66 -1.23 -1.17 18.67
CA ILE A 66 -2.39 -1.42 19.52
C ILE A 66 -1.98 -1.48 21.00
N GLN A 67 -0.91 -2.22 21.33
CA GLN A 67 -0.43 -2.32 22.71
C GLN A 67 -0.06 -0.96 23.31
N LEU A 68 0.55 -0.08 22.51
CA LEU A 68 0.93 1.24 22.99
C LEU A 68 -0.28 2.14 23.22
N ILE A 69 -1.26 2.12 22.33
CA ILE A 69 -2.53 2.84 22.50
C ILE A 69 -3.23 2.37 23.78
N GLU A 70 -3.30 1.05 24.03
CA GLU A 70 -3.94 0.51 25.23
C GLU A 70 -3.18 0.90 26.53
N LYS A 71 -1.83 0.86 26.51
CA LYS A 71 -1.01 1.34 27.66
C LYS A 71 -1.24 2.82 27.96
N ALA A 72 -1.47 3.63 26.93
CA ALA A 72 -1.67 5.07 27.05
C ALA A 72 -3.04 5.47 27.58
N LYS A 73 -4.01 4.57 27.68
CA LYS A 73 -5.37 4.85 28.23
C LYS A 73 -5.36 5.38 29.68
N LYS A 74 -4.22 5.28 30.38
CA LYS A 74 -4.01 5.85 31.72
C LYS A 74 -4.13 7.39 31.72
N ASN A 75 -3.94 8.05 30.59
CA ASN A 75 -4.08 9.50 30.42
C ASN A 75 -4.65 9.79 29.05
N THR A 76 -5.77 10.50 28.99
CA THR A 76 -6.50 10.80 27.77
C THR A 76 -5.66 11.61 26.77
N GLU A 77 -4.95 12.64 27.22
CA GLU A 77 -4.13 13.49 26.35
C GLU A 77 -2.98 12.69 25.71
N VAL A 78 -2.30 11.84 26.50
CA VAL A 78 -1.24 10.95 26.01
C VAL A 78 -1.78 9.92 25.04
N ASN A 79 -2.95 9.35 25.33
CA ASN A 79 -3.61 8.38 24.45
C ASN A 79 -3.96 8.98 23.09
N HIS A 80 -4.59 10.16 23.08
CA HIS A 80 -4.95 10.87 21.86
C HIS A 80 -3.72 11.22 21.02
N TYR A 81 -2.65 11.71 21.65
CA TYR A 81 -1.40 12.03 20.97
C TYR A 81 -0.79 10.79 20.28
N ILE A 82 -0.65 9.68 21.02
CA ILE A 82 -0.10 8.42 20.50
C ILE A 82 -0.96 7.89 19.36
N PHE A 83 -2.28 7.88 19.53
CA PHE A 83 -3.19 7.43 18.50
C PHE A 83 -3.04 8.24 17.21
N LEU A 84 -3.08 9.56 17.29
CA LEU A 84 -2.92 10.43 16.12
C LEU A 84 -1.55 10.27 15.46
N TYR A 85 -0.49 10.16 16.26
CA TYR A 85 0.85 9.88 15.74
C TYR A 85 0.88 8.58 14.92
N LEU A 86 0.38 7.48 15.48
CA LEU A 86 0.40 6.17 14.83
C LEU A 86 -0.51 6.13 13.60
N LEU A 87 -1.68 6.76 13.68
CA LEU A 87 -2.60 6.87 12.55
C LEU A 87 -1.97 7.64 11.39
N ASN A 88 -1.31 8.76 11.68
CA ASN A 88 -0.64 9.57 10.67
C ASN A 88 0.56 8.85 10.05
N GLU A 89 1.42 8.21 10.87
CA GLU A 89 2.55 7.41 10.37
C GLU A 89 2.08 6.27 9.45
N SER A 90 0.98 5.59 9.80
CA SER A 90 0.42 4.53 8.96
C SER A 90 -0.15 5.07 7.63
N ASN A 91 -0.79 6.25 7.65
CA ASN A 91 -1.36 6.86 6.44
C ASN A 91 -0.28 7.40 5.48
N GLN A 92 0.85 7.88 6.01
CA GLN A 92 1.95 8.45 5.22
C GLN A 92 3.02 7.44 4.84
N SER A 93 2.95 6.22 5.34
CA SER A 93 3.97 5.20 5.12
C SER A 93 4.13 4.87 3.63
N GLN A 94 5.39 4.80 3.18
CA GLN A 94 5.75 4.32 1.86
C GLN A 94 6.02 2.79 1.84
N ILE A 95 5.92 2.14 3.00
CA ILE A 95 6.11 0.69 3.10
C ILE A 95 4.87 0.01 2.56
N MET A 96 5.06 -0.89 1.60
CA MET A 96 3.98 -1.65 0.97
C MET A 96 3.16 -2.42 2.02
N GLY A 97 1.84 -2.21 2.01
CA GLY A 97 0.90 -2.88 2.90
C GLY A 97 0.64 -2.19 4.26
N MET A 98 1.39 -1.12 4.60
CA MET A 98 1.17 -0.36 5.84
C MET A 98 -0.17 0.39 5.89
N ASP A 99 -0.79 0.60 4.76
CA ASP A 99 -2.14 1.14 4.65
C ASP A 99 -3.22 0.23 5.29
N LYS A 100 -2.94 -1.07 5.44
CA LYS A 100 -3.75 -1.99 6.25
C LYS A 100 -3.80 -1.55 7.72
N ASP A 101 -2.67 -1.08 8.27
CA ASP A 101 -2.60 -0.64 9.66
C ASP A 101 -3.43 0.63 9.87
N PHE A 102 -3.38 1.57 8.91
CA PHE A 102 -4.26 2.74 8.93
C PHE A 102 -5.74 2.35 8.96
N VAL A 103 -6.16 1.40 8.12
CA VAL A 103 -7.54 0.91 8.09
C VAL A 103 -7.93 0.28 9.42
N LEU A 104 -7.09 -0.62 9.96
CA LEU A 104 -7.35 -1.32 11.22
C LEU A 104 -7.47 -0.36 12.42
N LEU A 105 -6.54 0.61 12.52
CA LEU A 105 -6.58 1.61 13.59
C LEU A 105 -7.79 2.52 13.46
N SER A 106 -8.10 2.98 12.25
CA SER A 106 -9.27 3.82 11.97
C SER A 106 -10.58 3.12 12.31
N GLU A 107 -10.75 1.88 11.86
CA GLU A 107 -11.97 1.12 12.13
C GLU A 107 -12.14 0.87 13.64
N LYS A 108 -11.08 0.41 14.32
CA LYS A 108 -11.16 0.03 15.74
C LYS A 108 -11.37 1.22 16.67
N TYR A 109 -10.69 2.34 16.45
CA TYR A 109 -10.64 3.43 17.42
C TYR A 109 -11.43 4.69 17.01
N VAL A 110 -11.95 4.74 15.78
CA VAL A 110 -12.72 5.88 15.28
C VAL A 110 -14.08 5.48 14.75
N LEU A 111 -14.12 4.60 13.75
CA LEU A 111 -15.36 4.35 12.99
C LEU A 111 -16.34 3.43 13.73
N GLN A 112 -15.83 2.54 14.61
CA GLN A 112 -16.62 1.63 15.45
C GLN A 112 -16.84 2.18 16.87
N ASP A 113 -16.19 3.28 17.24
CA ASP A 113 -16.36 3.92 18.54
C ASP A 113 -17.49 4.99 18.47
N PRO A 114 -18.67 4.74 19.07
CA PRO A 114 -19.77 5.70 19.06
C PRO A 114 -19.49 6.96 19.89
N LYS A 115 -18.45 6.92 20.74
CA LYS A 115 -18.02 8.01 21.62
C LYS A 115 -16.66 8.58 21.23
N THR A 116 -16.33 8.50 19.94
CA THR A 116 -15.05 9.07 19.48
C THR A 116 -14.95 10.54 19.87
N TRP A 117 -13.77 10.93 20.34
CA TRP A 117 -13.46 12.30 20.74
C TRP A 117 -13.09 13.19 19.54
N LEU A 118 -12.97 12.61 18.33
CA LEU A 118 -12.64 13.35 17.13
C LEU A 118 -13.86 14.12 16.60
N ASP A 119 -13.59 15.29 16.06
CA ASP A 119 -14.59 16.09 15.35
C ASP A 119 -15.21 15.32 14.18
N THR A 120 -16.51 15.55 13.92
CA THR A 120 -17.27 14.87 12.86
C THR A 120 -16.64 15.06 11.48
N ALA A 121 -16.07 16.23 11.20
CA ALA A 121 -15.38 16.49 9.93
C ALA A 121 -14.10 15.64 9.80
N VAL A 122 -13.37 15.44 10.88
CA VAL A 122 -12.19 14.56 10.92
C VAL A 122 -12.61 13.10 10.73
N VAL A 123 -13.66 12.66 11.41
CA VAL A 123 -14.21 11.29 11.25
C VAL A 123 -14.65 11.03 9.81
N SER A 124 -15.30 12.03 9.15
CA SER A 124 -15.69 11.93 7.74
C SER A 124 -14.48 11.71 6.83
N LYS A 125 -13.42 12.52 7.00
CA LYS A 125 -12.17 12.38 6.22
C LYS A 125 -11.49 11.01 6.43
N ILE A 126 -11.45 10.53 7.68
CA ILE A 126 -10.91 9.20 7.98
C ILE A 126 -11.76 8.12 7.30
N ARG A 127 -13.07 8.21 7.34
CA ARG A 127 -14.00 7.28 6.68
C ARG A 127 -13.81 7.28 5.17
N GLU A 128 -13.71 8.44 4.55
CA GLU A 128 -13.43 8.58 3.12
C GLU A 128 -12.10 7.91 2.74
N ARG A 129 -11.06 8.15 3.54
CA ARG A 129 -9.73 7.56 3.33
C ARG A 129 -9.76 6.04 3.48
N VAL A 130 -10.42 5.51 4.51
CA VAL A 130 -10.62 4.06 4.71
C VAL A 130 -11.37 3.46 3.52
N ASN A 131 -12.43 4.10 3.05
CA ASN A 131 -13.22 3.62 1.90
C ASN A 131 -12.42 3.61 0.59
N ALA A 132 -11.46 4.51 0.43
CA ALA A 132 -10.56 4.52 -0.73
C ALA A 132 -9.48 3.43 -0.67
N ILE A 133 -8.97 3.12 0.53
CA ILE A 133 -7.87 2.16 0.74
C ILE A 133 -8.38 0.72 0.84
N LYS A 134 -9.44 0.49 1.62
CA LYS A 134 -9.90 -0.85 2.00
C LYS A 134 -10.15 -1.79 0.82
N PRO A 135 -10.76 -1.37 -0.32
CA PRO A 135 -10.98 -2.25 -1.46
C PRO A 135 -9.70 -2.77 -2.10
N ASN A 136 -8.62 -2.00 -2.03
CA ASN A 136 -7.35 -2.31 -2.70
C ASN A 136 -6.22 -2.72 -1.76
N LEU A 137 -6.52 -3.22 -0.56
CA LEU A 137 -5.54 -3.82 0.33
C LEU A 137 -4.92 -5.07 -0.29
N ILE A 138 -3.63 -5.30 0.00
CA ILE A 138 -2.94 -6.53 -0.38
C ILE A 138 -3.68 -7.74 0.19
N GLY A 139 -3.85 -8.77 -0.64
CA GLY A 139 -4.62 -9.97 -0.33
C GLY A 139 -6.09 -9.92 -0.77
N ASN A 140 -6.66 -8.73 -1.02
CA ASN A 140 -8.01 -8.60 -1.55
C ASN A 140 -8.07 -8.94 -3.04
N ILE A 141 -9.23 -9.38 -3.52
CA ILE A 141 -9.51 -9.44 -4.95
C ILE A 141 -9.62 -8.01 -5.46
N ALA A 142 -8.88 -7.69 -6.51
CA ALA A 142 -8.90 -6.37 -7.14
C ALA A 142 -10.32 -6.00 -7.59
N PRO A 143 -10.79 -4.79 -7.32
CA PRO A 143 -12.06 -4.30 -7.85
C PRO A 143 -12.11 -4.47 -9.37
N GLU A 144 -13.27 -4.87 -9.90
CA GLU A 144 -13.43 -5.04 -11.33
C GLU A 144 -13.30 -3.71 -12.07
N LEU A 145 -12.58 -3.75 -13.19
CA LEU A 145 -12.53 -2.67 -14.18
C LEU A 145 -12.94 -3.23 -15.54
N LYS A 146 -13.98 -2.67 -16.10
CA LYS A 146 -14.40 -2.95 -17.47
C LYS A 146 -14.35 -1.64 -18.25
N LEU A 147 -13.25 -1.45 -18.99
CA LEU A 147 -12.90 -0.20 -19.66
C LEU A 147 -12.78 -0.41 -21.16
N GLN A 148 -12.83 0.69 -21.92
CA GLN A 148 -12.76 0.66 -23.39
C GLN A 148 -11.33 0.82 -23.89
N ASP A 149 -11.02 0.21 -25.04
CA ASP A 149 -9.88 0.59 -25.84
C ASP A 149 -10.18 1.87 -26.67
N SER A 150 -9.26 2.22 -27.56
CA SER A 150 -9.42 3.38 -28.44
C SER A 150 -10.52 3.23 -29.50
N GLU A 151 -10.96 1.99 -29.76
CA GLU A 151 -11.99 1.66 -30.74
C GLU A 151 -13.38 1.48 -30.11
N GLY A 152 -13.47 1.48 -28.78
CA GLY A 152 -14.70 1.31 -28.03
C GLY A 152 -14.99 -0.13 -27.60
N ASN A 153 -14.05 -1.06 -27.82
CA ASN A 153 -14.17 -2.44 -27.33
C ASN A 153 -13.90 -2.50 -25.85
N TYR A 154 -14.73 -3.24 -25.11
CA TYR A 154 -14.60 -3.35 -23.65
C TYR A 154 -13.71 -4.52 -23.24
N TYR A 155 -12.78 -4.24 -22.33
CA TYR A 155 -11.89 -5.23 -21.71
C TYR A 155 -12.14 -5.27 -20.20
N SER A 156 -12.32 -6.49 -19.67
CA SER A 156 -12.50 -6.75 -18.25
C SER A 156 -11.16 -7.14 -17.63
N LEU A 157 -10.77 -6.46 -16.57
CA LEU A 157 -9.59 -6.81 -15.78
C LEU A 157 -9.67 -8.26 -15.26
N ARG A 158 -10.87 -8.68 -14.85
CA ARG A 158 -11.11 -10.04 -14.32
C ARG A 158 -10.92 -11.13 -15.38
N GLN A 159 -11.15 -10.81 -16.65
CA GLN A 159 -11.03 -11.76 -17.75
C GLN A 159 -9.61 -11.83 -18.33
N MET A 160 -8.66 -11.02 -17.85
CA MET A 160 -7.27 -11.11 -18.28
C MET A 160 -6.69 -12.49 -17.94
N ASN A 161 -6.32 -13.25 -18.98
CA ASN A 161 -5.71 -14.57 -18.81
C ASN A 161 -4.18 -14.45 -18.66
N ALA A 162 -3.70 -14.35 -17.44
CA ALA A 162 -2.27 -14.20 -17.13
C ALA A 162 -1.94 -14.84 -15.78
N LYS A 163 -0.69 -15.30 -15.61
CA LYS A 163 -0.20 -15.72 -14.30
C LYS A 163 -0.15 -14.54 -13.33
N PHE A 164 0.34 -13.39 -13.83
CA PHE A 164 0.25 -12.11 -13.14
C PHE A 164 -0.19 -11.03 -14.10
N THR A 165 -1.05 -10.14 -13.63
CA THR A 165 -1.48 -8.95 -14.37
C THR A 165 -0.91 -7.72 -13.68
N LEU A 166 -0.18 -6.89 -14.43
CA LEU A 166 0.19 -5.56 -13.95
C LEU A 166 -0.93 -4.60 -14.33
N LEU A 167 -1.64 -4.08 -13.36
CA LEU A 167 -2.59 -3.00 -13.53
C LEU A 167 -1.83 -1.68 -13.38
N TYR A 168 -1.69 -0.95 -14.49
CA TYR A 168 -0.84 0.23 -14.61
C TYR A 168 -1.68 1.48 -14.89
N PHE A 169 -1.73 2.41 -13.96
CA PHE A 169 -2.38 3.71 -14.12
C PHE A 169 -1.35 4.75 -14.55
N TRP A 170 -1.58 5.42 -15.67
CA TRP A 170 -0.59 6.30 -16.26
C TRP A 170 -1.21 7.43 -17.10
N GLU A 171 -0.37 8.39 -17.47
CA GLU A 171 -0.70 9.54 -18.32
C GLU A 171 0.47 9.90 -19.23
N PRO A 172 0.23 10.25 -20.51
CA PRO A 172 1.29 10.68 -21.43
C PRO A 172 2.00 11.96 -20.97
N ASP A 173 1.29 12.88 -20.34
CA ASP A 173 1.80 14.19 -19.92
C ASP A 173 2.51 14.17 -18.56
N CYS A 174 2.48 13.06 -17.85
CA CYS A 174 3.14 12.90 -16.57
C CYS A 174 4.63 12.62 -16.76
N SER A 175 5.51 13.49 -16.27
CA SER A 175 6.97 13.34 -16.40
C SER A 175 7.53 12.05 -15.80
N HIS A 176 6.92 11.55 -14.72
CA HIS A 176 7.27 10.26 -14.13
C HIS A 176 6.81 9.09 -15.02
N CYS A 177 5.63 9.18 -15.62
CA CYS A 177 5.13 8.17 -16.55
C CYS A 177 6.00 8.08 -17.80
N GLN A 178 6.43 9.24 -18.36
CA GLN A 178 7.31 9.29 -19.51
C GLN A 178 8.65 8.55 -19.28
N LYS A 179 9.14 8.56 -18.05
CA LYS A 179 10.33 7.79 -17.65
C LYS A 179 10.00 6.32 -17.36
N THR A 180 8.89 6.07 -16.67
CA THR A 180 8.54 4.73 -16.19
C THR A 180 8.06 3.82 -17.30
N THR A 181 7.21 4.31 -18.23
CA THR A 181 6.59 3.47 -19.27
C THR A 181 7.61 2.76 -20.17
N PRO A 182 8.64 3.42 -20.73
CA PRO A 182 9.66 2.74 -21.51
C PRO A 182 10.46 1.69 -20.72
N ILE A 183 10.76 1.98 -19.44
CA ILE A 183 11.46 1.04 -18.55
C ILE A 183 10.57 -0.16 -18.25
N LEU A 184 9.29 0.06 -17.96
CA LEU A 184 8.30 -1.00 -17.71
C LEU A 184 8.17 -1.92 -18.93
N TYR A 185 8.15 -1.35 -20.15
CA TYR A 185 8.12 -2.13 -21.38
C TYR A 185 9.39 -2.94 -21.57
N LYS A 186 10.55 -2.30 -21.56
CA LYS A 186 11.84 -2.91 -21.91
C LYS A 186 12.32 -3.88 -20.83
N ASP A 187 12.35 -3.43 -19.58
CA ASP A 187 13.09 -4.13 -18.52
C ASP A 187 12.19 -5.12 -17.76
N LEU A 188 10.86 -4.96 -17.80
CA LEU A 188 9.93 -5.90 -17.15
C LEU A 188 9.11 -6.70 -18.15
N TYR A 189 8.30 -6.01 -19.00
CA TYR A 189 7.36 -6.72 -19.88
C TYR A 189 8.05 -7.62 -20.89
N GLN A 190 9.04 -7.10 -21.64
CA GLN A 190 9.79 -7.89 -22.61
C GLN A 190 10.50 -9.09 -21.98
N VAL A 191 10.96 -8.96 -20.75
CA VAL A 191 11.65 -10.02 -20.01
C VAL A 191 10.70 -11.11 -19.52
N LEU A 192 9.49 -10.74 -19.12
CA LEU A 192 8.58 -11.64 -18.42
C LEU A 192 7.30 -12.02 -19.20
N LYS A 193 7.03 -11.42 -20.36
CA LYS A 193 5.81 -11.73 -21.14
C LYS A 193 5.70 -13.21 -21.51
N SER A 194 6.81 -13.85 -21.90
CA SER A 194 6.84 -15.29 -22.21
C SER A 194 6.57 -16.18 -21.00
N LYS A 195 6.72 -15.64 -19.79
CA LYS A 195 6.42 -16.33 -18.54
C LYS A 195 4.97 -16.11 -18.07
N GLY A 196 4.15 -15.40 -18.83
CA GLY A 196 2.73 -15.22 -18.57
C GLY A 196 2.37 -13.94 -17.80
N ILE A 197 3.12 -12.86 -18.03
CA ILE A 197 2.79 -11.51 -17.55
C ILE A 197 1.98 -10.77 -18.63
N GLU A 198 0.89 -10.14 -18.21
CA GLU A 198 0.13 -9.21 -19.03
C GLU A 198 -0.01 -7.86 -18.35
N ILE A 199 -0.13 -6.80 -19.14
CA ILE A 199 -0.33 -5.43 -18.63
C ILE A 199 -1.71 -4.91 -19.02
N TYR A 200 -2.48 -4.48 -18.04
CA TYR A 200 -3.73 -3.76 -18.18
C TYR A 200 -3.44 -2.29 -17.87
N ALA A 201 -3.23 -1.49 -18.91
CA ALA A 201 -2.78 -0.11 -18.83
C ALA A 201 -3.96 0.86 -18.92
N VAL A 202 -4.24 1.57 -17.84
CA VAL A 202 -5.37 2.50 -17.72
C VAL A 202 -4.88 3.93 -17.90
N LEU A 203 -5.35 4.58 -18.96
CA LEU A 203 -5.20 6.03 -19.10
C LEU A 203 -6.04 6.74 -18.03
N THR A 204 -5.41 7.65 -17.29
CA THR A 204 -6.10 8.39 -16.22
C THR A 204 -6.60 9.77 -16.65
N GLN A 205 -6.22 10.23 -17.83
CA GLN A 205 -6.70 11.47 -18.47
C GLN A 205 -7.75 11.19 -19.55
N ASN A 206 -8.38 12.25 -20.06
CA ASN A 206 -9.32 12.15 -21.19
C ASN A 206 -8.75 12.86 -22.44
N ASN A 207 -7.56 12.38 -22.91
CA ASN A 207 -6.95 12.88 -24.14
C ASN A 207 -6.54 11.70 -25.04
N LYS A 208 -7.46 11.29 -25.90
CA LYS A 208 -7.30 10.14 -26.79
C LYS A 208 -6.12 10.31 -27.76
N GLU A 209 -5.94 11.48 -28.34
CA GLU A 209 -4.90 11.72 -29.35
C GLU A 209 -3.49 11.57 -28.76
N LYS A 210 -3.23 12.23 -27.63
CA LYS A 210 -1.96 12.08 -26.91
C LYS A 210 -1.71 10.66 -26.46
N TRP A 211 -2.76 9.98 -25.98
CA TRP A 211 -2.68 8.58 -25.57
C TRP A 211 -2.29 7.66 -26.70
N MET A 212 -2.95 7.76 -27.86
CA MET A 212 -2.65 6.97 -29.06
C MET A 212 -1.23 7.21 -29.55
N LYS A 213 -0.78 8.47 -29.57
CA LYS A 213 0.59 8.82 -29.92
C LYS A 213 1.60 8.17 -28.97
N ALA A 214 1.38 8.25 -27.66
CA ALA A 214 2.26 7.68 -26.67
C ALA A 214 2.30 6.14 -26.72
N ILE A 215 1.18 5.47 -27.01
CA ILE A 215 1.14 4.02 -27.23
C ILE A 215 2.09 3.62 -28.37
N GLN A 216 2.11 4.36 -29.47
CA GLN A 216 3.00 4.11 -30.60
C GLN A 216 4.46 4.43 -30.24
N GLU A 217 4.70 5.57 -29.62
CA GLU A 217 6.04 6.06 -29.25
C GLU A 217 6.75 5.09 -28.27
N TYR A 218 6.01 4.53 -27.29
CA TYR A 218 6.57 3.61 -26.31
C TYR A 218 6.50 2.14 -26.72
N ASN A 219 5.96 1.85 -27.93
CA ASN A 219 5.79 0.47 -28.47
C ASN A 219 4.98 -0.45 -27.56
N ILE A 220 3.94 0.09 -26.90
CA ILE A 220 3.11 -0.64 -25.94
C ILE A 220 1.76 -1.11 -26.52
N GLN A 221 1.65 -1.27 -27.84
CA GLN A 221 0.44 -1.74 -28.51
C GLN A 221 0.04 -3.15 -28.09
N ALA A 222 1.00 -3.97 -27.67
CA ALA A 222 0.75 -5.33 -27.19
C ALA A 222 0.08 -5.39 -25.80
N TRP A 223 0.03 -4.28 -25.06
CA TRP A 223 -0.67 -4.20 -23.79
C TRP A 223 -2.18 -4.05 -24.00
N THR A 224 -2.98 -4.43 -23.00
CA THR A 224 -4.39 -4.06 -22.96
C THR A 224 -4.48 -2.59 -22.55
N ASN A 225 -4.48 -1.69 -23.53
CA ASN A 225 -4.55 -0.25 -23.32
C ASN A 225 -6.02 0.19 -23.28
N VAL A 226 -6.43 0.75 -22.15
CA VAL A 226 -7.83 1.12 -21.90
C VAL A 226 -7.98 2.48 -21.22
N TRP A 227 -9.19 3.05 -21.32
CA TRP A 227 -9.54 4.32 -20.70
C TRP A 227 -11.02 4.37 -20.29
N ASP A 228 -11.37 5.39 -19.50
CA ASP A 228 -12.75 5.66 -19.07
C ASP A 228 -13.21 7.02 -19.60
N PRO A 229 -13.66 7.12 -20.85
CA PRO A 229 -14.04 8.40 -21.46
C PRO A 229 -15.21 9.09 -20.75
N ASN A 230 -16.04 8.33 -20.07
CA ASN A 230 -17.26 8.81 -19.42
C ASN A 230 -17.10 8.96 -17.89
N TYR A 231 -15.91 8.69 -17.33
CA TYR A 231 -15.66 8.72 -15.88
C TYR A 231 -16.63 7.85 -15.06
N SER A 232 -17.07 6.73 -15.63
CA SER A 232 -18.12 5.88 -15.06
C SER A 232 -17.60 4.77 -14.15
N SER A 233 -16.34 4.39 -14.30
CA SER A 233 -15.75 3.24 -13.60
C SER A 233 -15.37 3.52 -12.15
N ASN A 234 -15.23 4.79 -11.77
CA ASN A 234 -14.76 5.19 -10.43
C ASN A 234 -13.36 4.64 -10.06
N PHE A 235 -12.53 4.27 -11.04
CA PHE A 235 -11.23 3.62 -10.80
C PHE A 235 -10.33 4.42 -9.86
N ARG A 236 -10.36 5.76 -9.92
CA ARG A 236 -9.56 6.61 -9.05
C ARG A 236 -9.85 6.36 -7.57
N LYS A 237 -11.12 6.17 -7.22
CA LYS A 237 -11.55 5.89 -5.85
C LYS A 237 -11.33 4.43 -5.48
N LEU A 238 -11.61 3.48 -6.40
CA LEU A 238 -11.47 2.05 -6.17
C LEU A 238 -10.02 1.63 -5.93
N TYR A 239 -9.08 2.28 -6.62
CA TYR A 239 -7.64 1.97 -6.56
C TYR A 239 -6.80 3.07 -5.90
N ASP A 240 -7.46 4.04 -5.24
CA ASP A 240 -6.76 5.15 -4.57
C ASP A 240 -5.73 5.83 -5.49
N VAL A 241 -6.15 6.13 -6.74
CA VAL A 241 -5.29 6.74 -7.75
C VAL A 241 -5.29 8.25 -7.56
N THR A 242 -4.37 8.74 -6.73
CA THR A 242 -4.18 10.17 -6.42
C THR A 242 -3.06 10.83 -7.23
N SER A 243 -2.20 10.02 -7.81
CA SER A 243 -1.06 10.43 -8.66
C SER A 243 -0.75 9.34 -9.67
N THR A 244 0.10 9.63 -10.67
CA THR A 244 0.58 8.67 -11.66
C THR A 244 2.11 8.73 -11.74
N PRO A 245 2.80 7.64 -12.09
CA PRO A 245 2.25 6.30 -12.34
C PRO A 245 1.96 5.50 -11.07
N ILE A 246 1.02 4.55 -11.14
CA ILE A 246 0.77 3.56 -10.08
C ILE A 246 0.73 2.16 -10.70
N ILE A 247 1.42 1.22 -10.07
CA ILE A 247 1.44 -0.19 -10.45
C ILE A 247 0.79 -1.02 -9.34
N TYR A 248 -0.17 -1.88 -9.70
CA TYR A 248 -0.65 -3.00 -8.91
C TYR A 248 -0.22 -4.29 -9.58
N ILE A 249 0.19 -5.29 -8.81
CA ILE A 249 0.48 -6.64 -9.31
C ILE A 249 -0.61 -7.56 -8.78
N LEU A 250 -1.30 -8.23 -9.71
CA LEU A 250 -2.39 -9.14 -9.42
C LEU A 250 -1.97 -10.56 -9.80
N ASP A 251 -2.29 -11.54 -8.96
CA ASP A 251 -2.11 -12.96 -9.28
C ASP A 251 -3.15 -13.45 -10.33
N LYS A 252 -3.09 -14.72 -10.68
CA LYS A 252 -4.03 -15.36 -11.62
C LYS A 252 -5.50 -15.25 -11.19
N ASN A 253 -5.76 -15.16 -9.89
CA ASN A 253 -7.09 -15.01 -9.30
C ASN A 253 -7.48 -13.55 -9.12
N LYS A 254 -6.68 -12.62 -9.66
CA LYS A 254 -6.84 -11.17 -9.50
C LYS A 254 -6.75 -10.69 -8.04
N ARG A 255 -6.04 -11.42 -7.17
CA ARG A 255 -5.69 -10.91 -5.85
C ARG A 255 -4.54 -9.92 -5.98
N ILE A 256 -4.63 -8.82 -5.28
CA ILE A 256 -3.55 -7.84 -5.18
C ILE A 256 -2.44 -8.46 -4.33
N VAL A 257 -1.30 -8.76 -4.96
CA VAL A 257 -0.13 -9.34 -4.29
C VAL A 257 0.96 -8.31 -4.02
N ALA A 258 0.97 -7.22 -4.79
CA ALA A 258 1.82 -6.06 -4.54
C ALA A 258 1.20 -4.79 -5.13
N LYS A 259 1.58 -3.62 -4.61
CA LYS A 259 1.15 -2.33 -5.12
C LYS A 259 2.16 -1.23 -4.86
N ARG A 260 2.12 -0.18 -5.71
CA ARG A 260 2.93 1.04 -5.57
C ARG A 260 4.44 0.78 -5.55
N LEU A 261 4.88 -0.29 -6.20
CA LEU A 261 6.29 -0.57 -6.45
C LEU A 261 6.76 0.18 -7.71
N ASP A 262 8.03 0.56 -7.73
CA ASP A 262 8.69 0.95 -8.97
C ASP A 262 8.93 -0.26 -9.88
N VAL A 263 9.46 -0.03 -11.09
CA VAL A 263 9.64 -1.11 -12.09
C VAL A 263 10.66 -2.15 -11.62
N ASP A 264 11.79 -1.71 -11.05
CA ASP A 264 12.85 -2.61 -10.57
C ASP A 264 12.36 -3.50 -9.42
N SER A 265 11.69 -2.89 -8.45
CA SER A 265 11.07 -3.61 -7.32
C SER A 265 9.96 -4.55 -7.79
N SER A 266 9.17 -4.15 -8.79
CA SER A 266 8.14 -5.00 -9.40
C SER A 266 8.76 -6.21 -10.11
N LEU A 267 9.84 -6.01 -10.85
CA LEU A 267 10.58 -7.09 -11.52
C LEU A 267 11.15 -8.09 -10.51
N LYS A 268 11.84 -7.60 -9.48
CA LYS A 268 12.39 -8.44 -8.41
C LYS A 268 11.31 -9.21 -7.67
N PHE A 269 10.18 -8.54 -7.36
CA PHE A 269 9.03 -9.18 -6.72
C PHE A 269 8.48 -10.33 -7.57
N LEU A 270 8.26 -10.09 -8.86
CA LEU A 270 7.75 -11.12 -9.79
C LEU A 270 8.73 -12.29 -9.95
N GLN A 271 10.01 -12.02 -10.14
CA GLN A 271 11.06 -13.05 -10.28
C GLN A 271 11.19 -13.95 -9.03
N ALA A 272 10.86 -13.42 -7.85
CA ALA A 272 10.87 -14.18 -6.61
C ALA A 272 9.66 -15.12 -6.47
N GLN A 273 8.60 -14.96 -7.29
CA GLN A 273 7.40 -15.81 -7.21
C GLN A 273 7.68 -17.23 -7.76
N PRO A 274 7.18 -18.27 -7.07
CA PRO A 274 7.35 -19.65 -7.52
C PRO A 274 6.83 -19.89 -8.95
N GLU A 275 5.74 -19.25 -9.33
CA GLU A 275 5.09 -19.36 -10.65
C GLU A 275 5.91 -18.76 -11.79
N MET A 276 6.96 -17.99 -11.47
CA MET A 276 7.84 -17.32 -12.42
C MET A 276 9.19 -18.01 -12.59
N LYS A 277 9.44 -19.02 -11.79
CA LYS A 277 10.59 -19.93 -11.92
C LYS A 277 10.27 -20.99 -12.96
#